data_27cc2a1c678f984115363fc3cfe0b2a8
#
_entry.id   27cc2a1c678f984115363fc3cfe0b2a8
#
_cell.length_a   1.000
_cell.length_b   1.000
_cell.length_c   1.000
_cell.angle_alpha   90.00
_cell.angle_beta   90.00
_cell.angle_gamma   90.00
#
_symmetry.space_group_name_H-M   'P 1'
#
loop_
_entity.id
_entity.type
_entity.pdbx_description
1 polymer ?
#
loop_
_entity_poly.entity_id
_entity_poly.type
_entity_poly.pdbx_seq_one_letter_code
_entity_poly.pdbx_strand_id
1 'polypeptide(L)'
;MDRLRGGSYAIIPDQIEAGTYMAAVAATGGQILVKNIIPKHMDCITAKLVEMGVEVEEREDTLLVRRSGPLQKANVKTMPYPGFPTDMQPQITTVLCLAEGTSLVTESVWNNRYRYVDELKRMGASIQVDDKTAVWRAWTISPVRPSRPAICGPARHW
;
A
#
# COMPACT_ATOMS: atom_id res chain seq x y z
N MET A 1 41.23 -21.68 -0.33
CA MET A 1 39.80 -21.54 0.02
C MET A 1 39.43 -22.70 0.89
N ASP A 2 39.04 -22.44 2.12
CA ASP A 2 38.68 -23.49 3.07
C ASP A 2 37.37 -24.16 2.65
N ARG A 3 37.20 -25.41 3.09
CA ARG A 3 36.05 -26.24 2.73
C ARG A 3 34.72 -25.53 3.05
N LEU A 4 33.83 -25.42 2.09
CA LEU A 4 32.44 -25.04 2.33
C LEU A 4 31.79 -26.06 3.27
N ARG A 5 31.05 -25.53 4.29
CA ARG A 5 30.30 -26.35 5.23
C ARG A 5 28.82 -26.15 4.99
N GLY A 6 28.05 -27.21 5.09
CA GLY A 6 26.59 -27.12 5.09
C GLY A 6 26.09 -26.48 6.39
N GLY A 7 24.92 -25.87 6.36
CA GLY A 7 24.25 -25.27 7.52
C GLY A 7 22.75 -25.22 7.32
N SER A 8 22.01 -25.02 8.41
CA SER A 8 20.58 -24.75 8.41
C SER A 8 20.35 -23.25 8.64
N TYR A 9 19.48 -22.63 7.88
CA TYR A 9 19.11 -21.24 8.04
C TYR A 9 17.59 -21.10 7.92
N ALA A 10 16.97 -20.37 8.84
CA ALA A 10 15.57 -19.99 8.77
C ALA A 10 15.44 -18.64 8.08
N ILE A 11 14.66 -18.59 7.01
CA ILE A 11 14.37 -17.34 6.30
C ILE A 11 13.54 -16.43 7.22
N ILE A 12 13.95 -15.16 7.32
CA ILE A 12 13.19 -14.16 8.09
C ILE A 12 11.85 -13.84 7.40
N PRO A 13 10.82 -13.44 8.17
CA PRO A 13 9.53 -13.00 7.61
C PRO A 13 9.69 -11.85 6.62
N ASP A 14 8.90 -11.86 5.55
CA ASP A 14 8.91 -10.81 4.53
C ASP A 14 8.11 -9.59 5.00
N GLN A 15 8.79 -8.47 5.17
CA GLN A 15 8.18 -7.19 5.53
C GLN A 15 7.24 -6.64 4.43
N ILE A 16 7.49 -6.97 3.17
CA ILE A 16 6.68 -6.47 2.04
C ILE A 16 5.34 -7.21 2.00
N GLU A 17 5.36 -8.53 2.23
CA GLU A 17 4.14 -9.32 2.35
C GLU A 17 3.28 -8.80 3.52
N ALA A 18 3.85 -8.67 4.71
CA ALA A 18 3.17 -8.14 5.88
C ALA A 18 2.61 -6.74 5.63
N GLY A 19 3.44 -5.83 5.09
CA GLY A 19 3.05 -4.45 4.76
C GLY A 19 1.94 -4.38 3.72
N THR A 20 1.89 -5.32 2.78
CA THR A 20 0.82 -5.40 1.78
C THR A 20 -0.54 -5.71 2.42
N TYR A 21 -0.61 -6.65 3.37
CA TYR A 21 -1.83 -6.91 4.13
C TYR A 21 -2.26 -5.73 5.02
N MET A 22 -1.29 -5.04 5.64
CA MET A 22 -1.55 -3.82 6.39
C MET A 22 -2.13 -2.72 5.49
N ALA A 23 -1.56 -2.53 4.30
CA ALA A 23 -2.07 -1.59 3.29
C ALA A 23 -3.47 -1.98 2.79
N ALA A 24 -3.76 -3.28 2.64
CA ALA A 24 -5.10 -3.74 2.27
C ALA A 24 -6.15 -3.35 3.31
N VAL A 25 -5.87 -3.54 4.61
CA VAL A 25 -6.76 -3.08 5.69
C VAL A 25 -6.89 -1.56 5.70
N ALA A 26 -5.79 -0.84 5.49
CA ALA A 26 -5.82 0.62 5.36
C ALA A 26 -6.73 1.06 4.21
N ALA A 27 -6.73 0.35 3.08
CA ALA A 27 -7.56 0.68 1.91
C ALA A 27 -9.05 0.32 2.11
N THR A 28 -9.34 -0.85 2.68
CA THR A 28 -10.71 -1.40 2.72
C THR A 28 -11.45 -1.16 4.05
N GLY A 29 -10.72 -0.79 5.11
CA GLY A 29 -11.25 -0.76 6.47
C GLY A 29 -11.27 -2.16 7.12
N GLY A 30 -11.70 -2.22 8.37
CA GLY A 30 -11.74 -3.44 9.17
C GLY A 30 -10.47 -3.66 9.98
N GLN A 31 -10.14 -4.91 10.28
CA GLN A 31 -8.97 -5.26 11.10
C GLN A 31 -8.32 -6.57 10.68
N ILE A 32 -7.00 -6.68 10.91
CA ILE A 32 -6.22 -7.90 10.73
C ILE A 32 -5.19 -8.05 11.85
N LEU A 33 -4.92 -9.28 12.24
CA LEU A 33 -3.79 -9.63 13.08
C LEU A 33 -2.71 -10.28 12.20
N VAL A 34 -1.63 -9.56 11.95
CA VAL A 34 -0.45 -10.08 11.23
C VAL A 34 0.46 -10.76 12.24
N LYS A 35 0.84 -12.00 12.00
CA LYS A 35 1.63 -12.84 12.90
C LYS A 35 2.95 -13.25 12.26
N ASN A 36 3.88 -13.70 13.13
CA ASN A 36 5.18 -14.20 12.72
C ASN A 36 5.94 -13.16 11.89
N ILE A 37 6.08 -11.97 12.47
CA ILE A 37 6.82 -10.86 11.89
C ILE A 37 7.93 -10.40 12.83
N ILE A 38 8.82 -9.58 12.33
CA ILE A 38 9.78 -8.84 13.14
C ILE A 38 9.29 -7.38 13.18
N PRO A 39 8.66 -6.91 14.27
CA PRO A 39 8.02 -5.59 14.32
C PRO A 39 8.96 -4.46 13.93
N LYS A 40 10.21 -4.51 14.37
CA LYS A 40 11.25 -3.54 14.03
C LYS A 40 11.47 -3.37 12.51
N HIS A 41 11.20 -4.40 11.71
CA HIS A 41 11.28 -4.30 10.26
C HIS A 41 10.09 -3.55 9.67
N MET A 42 9.02 -3.41 10.44
CA MET A 42 7.77 -2.76 10.02
C MET A 42 7.70 -1.28 10.42
N ASP A 43 8.64 -0.78 11.23
CA ASP A 43 8.59 0.56 11.85
C ASP A 43 8.25 1.67 10.86
N CYS A 44 8.92 1.71 9.71
CA CYS A 44 8.71 2.76 8.72
C CYS A 44 7.34 2.66 8.02
N ILE A 45 6.84 1.43 7.80
CA ILE A 45 5.51 1.18 7.20
C ILE A 45 4.43 1.53 8.22
N THR A 46 4.58 1.03 9.46
CA THR A 46 3.68 1.31 10.59
C THR A 46 3.57 2.81 10.84
N ALA A 47 4.70 3.53 10.92
CA ALA A 47 4.71 4.97 11.14
C ALA A 47 3.89 5.72 10.08
N LYS A 48 3.98 5.34 8.80
CA LYS A 48 3.21 5.97 7.73
C LYS A 48 1.72 5.64 7.79
N LEU A 49 1.37 4.41 8.10
CA LEU A 49 -0.04 4.03 8.27
C LEU A 49 -0.67 4.73 9.48
N VAL A 50 0.06 4.86 10.58
CA VAL A 50 -0.40 5.61 11.77
C VAL A 50 -0.56 7.10 11.44
N GLU A 51 0.38 7.72 10.69
CA GLU A 51 0.24 9.10 10.19
C GLU A 51 -1.03 9.28 9.36
N MET A 52 -1.45 8.23 8.62
CA MET A 52 -2.68 8.22 7.84
C MET A 52 -3.96 7.93 8.64
N GLY A 53 -3.86 7.72 9.96
CA GLY A 53 -5.00 7.46 10.82
C GLY A 53 -5.36 5.98 10.97
N VAL A 54 -4.47 5.08 10.60
CA VAL A 54 -4.61 3.64 10.86
C VAL A 54 -4.11 3.33 12.26
N GLU A 55 -4.88 2.57 13.02
CA GLU A 55 -4.47 2.11 14.35
C GLU A 55 -3.60 0.87 14.21
N VAL A 56 -2.41 0.88 14.81
CA VAL A 56 -1.49 -0.26 14.83
C VAL A 56 -1.06 -0.53 16.27
N GLU A 57 -1.36 -1.73 16.75
CA GLU A 57 -0.95 -2.21 18.07
C GLU A 57 0.11 -3.29 17.89
N GLU A 58 1.31 -3.00 18.41
CA GLU A 58 2.46 -3.90 18.35
C GLU A 58 2.51 -4.82 19.58
N ARG A 59 2.81 -6.09 19.33
CA ARG A 59 3.10 -7.11 20.32
C ARG A 59 4.36 -7.84 19.89
N GLU A 60 4.85 -8.80 20.69
CA GLU A 60 6.15 -9.46 20.51
C GLU A 60 6.51 -9.81 19.05
N ASP A 61 5.65 -10.56 18.35
CA ASP A 61 5.85 -11.01 16.97
C ASP A 61 4.62 -10.75 16.09
N THR A 62 3.71 -9.86 16.54
CA THR A 62 2.45 -9.60 15.87
C THR A 62 2.13 -8.11 15.81
N LEU A 63 1.37 -7.72 14.78
CA LEU A 63 0.75 -6.40 14.66
C LEU A 63 -0.77 -6.55 14.47
N LEU A 64 -1.54 -5.93 15.35
CA LEU A 64 -2.96 -5.74 15.13
C LEU A 64 -3.17 -4.40 14.42
N VAL A 65 -3.67 -4.48 13.18
CA VAL A 65 -3.92 -3.31 12.34
C VAL A 65 -5.41 -3.10 12.19
N ARG A 66 -5.88 -1.88 12.41
CA ARG A 66 -7.31 -1.53 12.33
C ARG A 66 -7.50 -0.18 11.65
N ARG A 67 -8.49 -0.07 10.79
CA ARG A 67 -8.96 1.19 10.28
C ARG A 67 -10.48 1.32 10.44
N SER A 68 -10.90 2.31 11.20
CA SER A 68 -12.30 2.61 11.48
C SER A 68 -12.75 3.97 10.92
N GLY A 69 -11.80 4.87 10.66
CA GLY A 69 -12.05 6.24 10.22
C GLY A 69 -11.56 6.56 8.80
N PRO A 70 -11.71 7.83 8.38
CA PRO A 70 -11.17 8.33 7.11
C PRO A 70 -9.64 8.33 7.15
N LEU A 71 -9.04 8.12 5.97
CA LEU A 71 -7.59 8.20 5.81
C LEU A 71 -7.16 9.66 5.64
N GLN A 72 -6.08 10.03 6.31
CA GLN A 72 -5.44 11.33 6.19
C GLN A 72 -4.28 11.28 5.19
N LYS A 73 -3.98 12.42 4.59
CA LYS A 73 -2.81 12.56 3.73
C LYS A 73 -1.52 12.25 4.48
N ALA A 74 -0.55 11.70 3.77
CA ALA A 74 0.81 11.52 4.27
C ALA A 74 1.83 11.73 3.15
N ASN A 75 3.04 12.16 3.51
CA ASN A 75 4.14 12.27 2.58
C ASN A 75 5.09 11.08 2.76
N VAL A 76 5.42 10.40 1.67
CA VAL A 76 6.27 9.22 1.67
C VAL A 76 7.50 9.47 0.82
N LYS A 77 8.68 9.14 1.36
CA LYS A 77 9.93 9.10 0.61
C LYS A 77 10.54 7.72 0.74
N THR A 78 10.74 7.05 -0.39
CA THR A 78 11.41 5.75 -0.38
C THR A 78 12.88 5.94 -0.10
N MET A 79 13.45 5.05 0.71
CA MET A 79 14.87 5.04 1.07
C MET A 79 15.34 3.61 1.32
N PRO A 80 16.65 3.33 1.19
CA PRO A 80 17.20 2.08 1.68
C PRO A 80 16.89 1.84 3.16
N TYR A 81 16.84 0.57 3.55
CA TYR A 81 16.63 0.19 4.96
C TYR A 81 17.55 0.99 5.91
N PRO A 82 17.05 1.49 7.03
CA PRO A 82 15.72 1.29 7.64
C PRO A 82 14.62 2.28 7.17
N GLY A 83 14.80 2.95 6.03
CA GLY A 83 13.78 3.84 5.49
C GLY A 83 12.61 3.10 4.85
N PHE A 84 11.65 3.88 4.29
CA PHE A 84 10.46 3.31 3.66
C PHE A 84 10.84 2.53 2.39
N PRO A 85 10.53 1.21 2.33
CA PRO A 85 10.99 0.37 1.23
C PRO A 85 10.31 0.73 -0.09
N THR A 86 11.11 0.81 -1.15
CA THR A 86 10.63 1.11 -2.49
C THR A 86 9.63 0.06 -3.01
N ASP A 87 9.71 -1.19 -2.52
CA ASP A 87 8.79 -2.26 -2.90
C ASP A 87 7.39 -2.09 -2.30
N MET A 88 7.25 -1.28 -1.25
CA MET A 88 5.96 -0.87 -0.69
C MET A 88 5.38 0.39 -1.36
N GLN A 89 6.12 1.02 -2.27
CA GLN A 89 5.67 2.25 -2.92
C GLN A 89 4.33 2.07 -3.67
N PRO A 90 4.09 1.04 -4.49
CA PRO A 90 2.81 0.85 -5.17
C PRO A 90 1.63 0.66 -4.19
N GLN A 91 1.82 -0.10 -3.10
CA GLN A 91 0.79 -0.37 -2.11
C GLN A 91 0.40 0.91 -1.36
N ILE A 92 1.39 1.64 -0.84
CA ILE A 92 1.10 2.87 -0.10
C ILE A 92 0.46 3.94 -0.98
N THR A 93 0.87 4.05 -2.26
CA THR A 93 0.27 5.01 -3.19
C THR A 93 -1.18 4.68 -3.50
N THR A 94 -1.54 3.40 -3.57
CA THR A 94 -2.94 2.98 -3.71
C THR A 94 -3.76 3.41 -2.50
N VAL A 95 -3.22 3.26 -1.29
CA VAL A 95 -3.88 3.75 -0.05
C VAL A 95 -4.01 5.28 -0.06
N LEU A 96 -2.97 6.00 -0.50
CA LEU A 96 -2.99 7.46 -0.60
C LEU A 96 -4.01 8.00 -1.60
N CYS A 97 -4.40 7.22 -2.62
CA CYS A 97 -5.51 7.60 -3.50
C CYS A 97 -6.85 7.72 -2.75
N LEU A 98 -7.00 7.03 -1.62
CA LEU A 98 -8.21 7.02 -0.80
C LEU A 98 -8.13 8.00 0.37
N ALA A 99 -6.98 8.63 0.60
CA ALA A 99 -6.74 9.55 1.70
C ALA A 99 -7.25 10.95 1.38
N GLU A 100 -7.77 11.66 2.39
CA GLU A 100 -8.21 13.05 2.24
C GLU A 100 -7.02 14.00 2.12
N GLY A 101 -7.10 14.94 1.16
CA GLY A 101 -6.08 15.97 0.94
C GLY A 101 -5.07 15.61 -0.16
N THR A 102 -3.91 16.24 -0.11
CA THR A 102 -2.84 16.06 -1.10
C THR A 102 -1.64 15.40 -0.46
N SER A 103 -1.17 14.33 -1.05
CA SER A 103 0.01 13.56 -0.61
C SER A 103 1.13 13.66 -1.63
N LEU A 104 2.36 13.58 -1.16
CA LEU A 104 3.56 13.53 -1.99
C LEU A 104 4.27 12.18 -1.81
N VAL A 105 4.65 11.56 -2.91
CA VAL A 105 5.51 10.37 -2.86
C VAL A 105 6.77 10.66 -3.69
N THR A 106 7.92 10.53 -3.05
CA THR A 106 9.22 10.73 -3.69
C THR A 106 9.96 9.40 -3.76
N GLU A 107 10.28 8.96 -4.96
CA GLU A 107 11.10 7.77 -5.20
C GLU A 107 12.57 8.18 -5.24
N SER A 108 13.38 7.67 -4.32
CA SER A 108 14.80 8.01 -4.26
C SER A 108 15.74 6.82 -4.46
N VAL A 109 15.20 5.62 -4.65
CA VAL A 109 15.99 4.39 -4.84
C VAL A 109 16.11 4.06 -6.33
N TRP A 110 14.99 4.07 -7.06
CA TRP A 110 14.93 3.67 -8.45
C TRP A 110 14.48 4.78 -9.38
N ASN A 111 14.95 4.75 -10.61
CA ASN A 111 14.44 5.62 -11.66
C ASN A 111 13.21 4.96 -12.32
N ASN A 112 12.26 5.79 -12.77
CA ASN A 112 11.15 5.36 -13.62
C ASN A 112 10.23 4.28 -13.00
N ARG A 113 10.00 4.35 -11.67
CA ARG A 113 9.20 3.35 -10.92
C ARG A 113 7.69 3.63 -10.92
N TYR A 114 7.21 4.70 -11.54
CA TYR A 114 5.80 5.10 -11.53
C TYR A 114 4.95 4.51 -12.68
N ARG A 115 5.40 3.45 -13.35
CA ARG A 115 4.67 2.85 -14.49
C ARG A 115 3.26 2.38 -14.13
N TYR A 116 3.02 1.91 -12.90
CA TYR A 116 1.72 1.48 -12.42
C TYR A 116 0.72 2.65 -12.26
N VAL A 117 1.20 3.90 -12.21
CA VAL A 117 0.36 5.09 -12.06
C VAL A 117 -0.62 5.24 -13.21
N ASP A 118 -0.25 4.85 -14.41
CA ASP A 118 -1.16 4.92 -15.56
C ASP A 118 -2.37 4.00 -15.38
N GLU A 119 -2.21 2.84 -14.74
CA GLU A 119 -3.31 1.95 -14.41
C GLU A 119 -4.20 2.54 -13.31
N LEU A 120 -3.61 3.15 -12.28
CA LEU A 120 -4.39 3.85 -11.26
C LEU A 120 -5.17 5.03 -11.85
N LYS A 121 -4.61 5.77 -12.80
CA LYS A 121 -5.32 6.84 -13.53
C LYS A 121 -6.50 6.30 -14.33
N ARG A 122 -6.36 5.14 -14.98
CA ARG A 122 -7.46 4.47 -15.68
C ARG A 122 -8.60 4.09 -14.73
N MET A 123 -8.27 3.77 -13.47
CA MET A 123 -9.23 3.52 -12.40
C MET A 123 -9.83 4.81 -11.83
N GLY A 124 -9.38 5.99 -12.27
CA GLY A 124 -9.90 7.31 -11.88
C GLY A 124 -9.05 8.04 -10.84
N ALA A 125 -7.87 7.56 -10.49
CA ALA A 125 -7.00 8.24 -9.53
C ALA A 125 -6.44 9.55 -10.12
N SER A 126 -6.40 10.61 -9.30
CA SER A 126 -5.83 11.91 -9.67
C SER A 126 -4.38 11.98 -9.23
N ILE A 127 -3.47 11.63 -10.12
CA ILE A 127 -2.03 11.53 -9.84
C ILE A 127 -1.25 12.31 -10.89
N GLN A 128 -0.36 13.17 -10.45
CA GLN A 128 0.58 13.89 -11.31
C GLN A 128 2.00 13.44 -10.97
N VAL A 129 2.72 12.91 -11.95
CA VAL A 129 4.11 12.47 -11.81
C VAL A 129 5.02 13.50 -12.45
N ASP A 130 6.04 13.91 -11.71
CA ASP A 130 7.12 14.78 -12.16
C ASP A 130 8.46 14.15 -11.75
N ASP A 131 9.15 13.53 -12.68
CA ASP A 131 10.40 12.77 -12.52
C ASP A 131 10.31 11.76 -11.35
N LYS A 132 10.94 12.06 -10.23
CA LYS A 132 11.02 11.21 -9.03
C LYS A 132 9.95 11.51 -7.99
N THR A 133 9.12 12.49 -8.24
CA THR A 133 8.07 12.90 -7.30
C THR A 133 6.72 12.78 -7.96
N ALA A 134 5.78 12.23 -7.22
CA ALA A 134 4.40 12.18 -7.64
C ALA A 134 3.50 12.81 -6.58
N VAL A 135 2.50 13.54 -7.06
CA VAL A 135 1.50 14.24 -6.25
C VAL A 135 0.19 13.49 -6.38
N TRP A 136 -0.33 13.03 -5.25
CA TRP A 136 -1.64 12.39 -5.14
C TRP A 136 -2.64 13.39 -4.57
N ARG A 137 -3.78 13.49 -5.21
CA ARG A 137 -4.94 14.22 -4.68
C ARG A 137 -6.02 13.22 -4.34
N ALA A 138 -6.74 13.50 -3.24
CA ALA A 138 -7.86 12.68 -2.83
C ALA A 138 -8.72 12.30 -4.03
N TRP A 139 -9.01 11.03 -4.16
CA TRP A 139 -9.97 10.55 -5.13
C TRP A 139 -11.36 11.03 -4.66
N THR A 140 -11.92 11.97 -5.37
CA THR A 140 -13.35 12.25 -5.21
C THR A 140 -14.08 11.04 -5.79
N ILE A 141 -14.36 10.05 -4.93
CA ILE A 141 -15.24 8.95 -5.31
C ILE A 141 -16.60 9.60 -5.58
N SER A 142 -16.81 9.99 -6.84
CA SER A 142 -18.18 10.11 -7.31
C SER A 142 -18.78 8.72 -7.10
N PRO A 143 -19.90 8.58 -6.36
CA PRO A 143 -20.46 7.25 -6.13
C PRO A 143 -20.62 6.62 -7.50
N VAL A 144 -19.89 5.54 -7.75
CA VAL A 144 -20.05 4.73 -8.95
C VAL A 144 -21.51 4.36 -8.94
N ARG A 145 -22.31 5.02 -9.80
CA ARG A 145 -23.66 4.52 -10.06
C ARG A 145 -23.44 3.08 -10.48
N PRO A 146 -24.01 2.08 -9.77
CA PRO A 146 -23.94 0.72 -10.24
C PRO A 146 -24.43 0.76 -11.68
N SER A 147 -23.56 0.44 -12.63
CA SER A 147 -23.94 0.25 -14.02
C SER A 147 -25.12 -0.73 -13.95
N ARG A 148 -26.28 -0.28 -14.40
CA ARG A 148 -27.43 -1.18 -14.51
C ARG A 148 -26.92 -2.44 -15.19
N PRO A 149 -27.16 -3.64 -14.64
CA PRO A 149 -26.81 -4.85 -15.35
C PRO A 149 -27.45 -4.74 -16.72
N ALA A 150 -26.64 -4.87 -17.77
CA ALA A 150 -27.16 -4.96 -19.12
C ALA A 150 -28.15 -6.13 -19.09
N ILE A 151 -29.45 -5.83 -19.13
CA ILE A 151 -30.50 -6.83 -19.23
C ILE A 151 -30.22 -7.47 -20.57
N CYS A 152 -29.69 -8.68 -20.55
CA CYS A 152 -29.62 -9.54 -21.75
C CYS A 152 -31.06 -9.66 -22.25
N GLY A 153 -31.37 -8.97 -23.34
CA GLY A 153 -32.67 -9.07 -24.01
C GLY A 153 -32.95 -10.53 -24.38
N PRO A 154 -34.22 -10.95 -24.42
CA PRO A 154 -34.57 -12.33 -24.68
C PRO A 154 -33.98 -12.78 -26.03
N ALA A 155 -33.30 -13.92 -26.02
CA ALA A 155 -32.85 -14.60 -27.23
C ALA A 155 -34.01 -14.81 -28.16
N ARG A 156 -33.97 -14.18 -29.35
CA ARG A 156 -34.91 -14.50 -30.43
C ARG A 156 -34.48 -15.85 -30.98
N HIS A 157 -35.36 -16.81 -30.84
CA HIS A 157 -35.27 -18.10 -31.54
C HIS A 157 -35.35 -17.85 -33.08
N TRP A 158 -34.36 -18.41 -33.79
CA TRP A 158 -34.43 -18.82 -35.17
C TRP A 158 -34.20 -20.30 -35.22
#